data_98ddb2d1ee8055be0bd95a337e62015a
#
_entry.id   98ddb2d1ee8055be0bd95a337e62015a
#
_cell.length_a   1.000
_cell.length_b   1.000
_cell.length_c   1.000
_cell.angle_alpha   90.00
_cell.angle_beta   90.00
_cell.angle_gamma   90.00
#
_symmetry.space_group_name_H-M   'P 1'
#
loop_
_entity.id
_entity.type
_entity.pdbx_description
1 polymer ?
#
loop_
_entity_poly.entity_id
_entity_poly.type
_entity_poly.pdbx_seq_one_letter_code
_entity_poly.pdbx_strand_id
1 'polypeptide(L)'
;MTSTTTKKKTTTKRKSPVKRVKLPPNPFIHEILELASSQRTKAKKVDILKEYRDDSLTAVLIWNFDDTVKSAVPEGEVPYKENEVPVGTDHTSLRREWKQLYHFIQGGNNTLSALRRETMFIQMLEGLHPKEAEIICLVKDKRLTDVYKLTYDVVKEAYPDIQWGGRS
;
A
#
# COMPACT_ATOMS: atom_id res chain seq x y z
N MET A 1 -17.15 -29.70 61.63
CA MET A 1 -17.52 -29.64 60.22
C MET A 1 -16.60 -28.64 59.52
N THR A 2 -15.60 -29.09 58.86
CA THR A 2 -14.66 -28.26 58.09
C THR A 2 -15.02 -28.35 56.61
N SER A 3 -15.50 -27.26 56.04
CA SER A 3 -15.74 -27.16 54.61
C SER A 3 -14.42 -26.76 53.92
N THR A 4 -13.85 -27.68 53.18
CA THR A 4 -12.67 -27.39 52.31
C THR A 4 -13.14 -26.78 51.02
N THR A 5 -12.94 -25.48 50.87
CA THR A 5 -13.15 -24.80 49.60
C THR A 5 -11.93 -25.00 48.68
N THR A 6 -12.05 -25.87 47.72
CA THR A 6 -11.01 -26.08 46.72
C THR A 6 -11.02 -24.93 45.71
N LYS A 7 -10.12 -23.98 45.84
CA LYS A 7 -9.91 -22.96 44.79
C LYS A 7 -9.32 -23.62 43.56
N LYS A 8 -10.12 -23.75 42.49
CA LYS A 8 -9.62 -24.09 41.16
C LYS A 8 -8.70 -22.97 40.69
N LYS A 9 -7.40 -23.23 40.62
CA LYS A 9 -6.47 -22.37 39.89
C LYS A 9 -6.76 -22.51 38.40
N THR A 10 -7.39 -21.51 37.80
CA THR A 10 -7.44 -21.36 36.36
C THR A 10 -6.06 -20.94 35.86
N THR A 11 -5.31 -21.90 35.38
CA THR A 11 -4.10 -21.62 34.63
C THR A 11 -4.48 -21.01 33.28
N THR A 12 -4.48 -19.71 33.20
CA THR A 12 -4.50 -19.00 31.92
C THR A 12 -3.24 -19.39 31.17
N LYS A 13 -3.37 -20.25 30.15
CA LYS A 13 -2.27 -20.50 29.20
C LYS A 13 -1.90 -19.15 28.59
N ARG A 14 -0.76 -18.60 28.96
CA ARG A 14 -0.15 -17.48 28.27
C ARG A 14 0.10 -17.94 26.82
N LYS A 15 -0.66 -17.38 25.87
CA LYS A 15 -0.36 -17.56 24.45
C LYS A 15 1.07 -17.06 24.24
N SER A 16 1.94 -17.94 23.74
CA SER A 16 3.26 -17.54 23.30
C SER A 16 3.13 -16.32 22.39
N PRO A 17 3.99 -15.30 22.54
CA PRO A 17 3.93 -14.14 21.64
C PRO A 17 4.07 -14.62 20.21
N VAL A 18 3.05 -14.34 19.39
CA VAL A 18 3.11 -14.60 17.95
C VAL A 18 4.32 -13.85 17.44
N LYS A 19 5.30 -14.56 16.88
CA LYS A 19 6.48 -13.93 16.27
C LYS A 19 6.00 -12.97 15.21
N ARG A 20 6.20 -11.67 15.43
CA ARG A 20 5.90 -10.63 14.46
C ARG A 20 6.76 -10.85 13.21
N VAL A 21 6.12 -10.99 12.05
CA VAL A 21 6.83 -11.09 10.78
C VAL A 21 7.55 -9.77 10.53
N LYS A 22 8.88 -9.81 10.45
CA LYS A 22 9.71 -8.67 10.12
C LYS A 22 10.01 -8.68 8.63
N LEU A 23 9.69 -7.58 7.95
CA LEU A 23 10.09 -7.38 6.57
C LEU A 23 11.58 -7.03 6.47
N PRO A 24 12.25 -7.32 5.34
CA PRO A 24 13.63 -6.92 5.11
C PRO A 24 13.76 -5.38 5.12
N PRO A 25 14.98 -4.84 5.27
CA PRO A 25 15.23 -3.41 5.12
C PRO A 25 14.76 -2.92 3.73
N ASN A 26 14.12 -1.75 3.68
CA ASN A 26 13.58 -1.17 2.45
C ASN A 26 12.67 -2.14 1.67
N PRO A 27 11.60 -2.67 2.31
CA PRO A 27 10.71 -3.60 1.64
C PRO A 27 10.01 -2.95 0.46
N PHE A 28 9.60 -3.75 -0.51
CA PHE A 28 8.70 -3.30 -1.56
C PHE A 28 7.34 -2.88 -0.96
N ILE A 29 6.67 -1.95 -1.62
CA ILE A 29 5.36 -1.45 -1.16
C ILE A 29 4.34 -2.59 -1.10
N HIS A 30 4.36 -3.53 -2.06
CA HIS A 30 3.47 -4.69 -2.02
C HIS A 30 3.69 -5.58 -0.79
N GLU A 31 4.92 -5.72 -0.32
CA GLU A 31 5.21 -6.49 0.90
C GLU A 31 4.57 -5.86 2.14
N ILE A 32 4.64 -4.54 2.24
CA ILE A 32 4.01 -3.79 3.35
C ILE A 32 2.48 -3.93 3.29
N LEU A 33 1.90 -3.76 2.10
CA LEU A 33 0.45 -3.85 1.91
C LEU A 33 -0.05 -5.28 2.16
N GLU A 34 0.67 -6.29 1.70
CA GLU A 34 0.34 -7.70 1.97
C GLU A 34 0.37 -8.00 3.47
N LEU A 35 1.42 -7.55 4.17
CA LEU A 35 1.54 -7.76 5.61
C LEU A 35 0.41 -7.06 6.38
N ALA A 36 0.12 -5.80 6.06
CA ALA A 36 -0.98 -5.06 6.69
C ALA A 36 -2.34 -5.71 6.39
N SER A 37 -2.56 -6.12 5.15
CA SER A 37 -3.79 -6.79 4.71
C SER A 37 -4.02 -8.12 5.43
N SER A 38 -2.95 -8.85 5.77
CA SER A 38 -3.02 -10.14 6.46
C SER A 38 -3.40 -10.04 7.93
N GLN A 39 -3.31 -8.86 8.52
CA GLN A 39 -3.66 -8.66 9.94
C GLN A 39 -5.18 -8.77 10.14
N ARG A 40 -5.59 -9.36 11.26
CA ARG A 40 -7.00 -9.63 11.56
C ARG A 40 -7.74 -8.43 12.14
N THR A 41 -7.03 -7.52 12.80
CA THR A 41 -7.63 -6.38 13.48
C THR A 41 -7.19 -5.06 12.87
N LYS A 42 -8.05 -4.06 12.96
CA LYS A 42 -7.76 -2.69 12.54
C LYS A 42 -6.49 -2.16 13.23
N ALA A 43 -6.38 -2.36 14.54
CA ALA A 43 -5.23 -1.89 15.32
C ALA A 43 -3.91 -2.45 14.81
N LYS A 44 -3.87 -3.75 14.46
CA LYS A 44 -2.66 -4.38 13.91
C LYS A 44 -2.32 -3.89 12.52
N LYS A 45 -3.32 -3.64 11.68
CA LYS A 45 -3.12 -3.04 10.35
C LYS A 45 -2.52 -1.64 10.46
N VAL A 46 -3.05 -0.84 11.36
CA VAL A 46 -2.54 0.51 11.67
C VAL A 46 -1.09 0.44 12.13
N ASP A 47 -0.76 -0.48 13.03
CA ASP A 47 0.61 -0.65 13.54
C ASP A 47 1.61 -0.98 12.42
N ILE A 48 1.24 -1.86 11.48
CA ILE A 48 2.09 -2.20 10.34
C ILE A 48 2.31 -0.98 9.44
N LEU A 49 1.27 -0.25 9.12
CA LEU A 49 1.39 0.95 8.28
C LEU A 49 2.25 2.03 8.94
N LYS A 50 2.16 2.20 10.25
CA LYS A 50 3.01 3.14 11.01
C LYS A 50 4.46 2.71 11.02
N GLU A 51 4.72 1.42 11.27
CA GLU A 51 6.08 0.88 11.38
C GLU A 51 6.86 1.00 10.06
N TYR A 52 6.20 0.72 8.95
CA TYR A 52 6.81 0.74 7.62
C TYR A 52 6.46 2.00 6.81
N ARG A 53 6.12 3.09 7.50
CA ARG A 53 5.80 4.35 6.83
C ARG A 53 6.94 4.79 5.92
N ASP A 54 6.60 5.12 4.68
CA ASP A 54 7.49 5.65 3.66
C ASP A 54 6.71 6.60 2.77
N ASP A 55 7.40 7.59 2.20
CA ASP A 55 6.75 8.58 1.33
C ASP A 55 6.10 7.95 0.10
N SER A 56 6.73 6.91 -0.45
CA SER A 56 6.15 6.17 -1.57
C SER A 56 4.85 5.45 -1.20
N LEU A 57 4.80 4.87 -0.01
CA LEU A 57 3.59 4.22 0.51
C LEU A 57 2.47 5.23 0.74
N THR A 58 2.77 6.36 1.36
CA THR A 58 1.77 7.42 1.60
C THR A 58 1.26 8.01 0.29
N ALA A 59 2.13 8.22 -0.70
CA ALA A 59 1.74 8.73 -2.02
C ALA A 59 0.74 7.79 -2.71
N VAL A 60 0.99 6.50 -2.69
CA VAL A 60 0.11 5.47 -3.27
C VAL A 60 -1.24 5.43 -2.56
N LEU A 61 -1.23 5.46 -1.23
CA LEU A 61 -2.46 5.44 -0.43
C LEU A 61 -3.30 6.72 -0.60
N ILE A 62 -2.66 7.87 -0.70
CA ILE A 62 -3.36 9.13 -0.99
C ILE A 62 -4.01 9.05 -2.37
N TRP A 63 -3.29 8.58 -3.37
CA TRP A 63 -3.86 8.44 -4.72
C TRP A 63 -5.11 7.55 -4.72
N ASN A 64 -5.09 6.45 -4.00
CA ASN A 64 -6.24 5.53 -3.94
C ASN A 64 -7.41 6.08 -3.14
N PHE A 65 -7.16 6.68 -1.96
CA PHE A 65 -8.21 7.01 -0.99
C PHE A 65 -8.65 8.47 -0.98
N ASP A 66 -7.89 9.38 -1.56
CA ASP A 66 -8.28 10.80 -1.64
C ASP A 66 -9.13 11.02 -2.89
N ASP A 67 -10.41 11.32 -2.69
CA ASP A 67 -11.38 11.54 -3.78
C ASP A 67 -11.06 12.78 -4.62
N THR A 68 -10.25 13.69 -4.12
CA THR A 68 -9.82 14.88 -4.87
C THR A 68 -8.63 14.61 -5.79
N VAL A 69 -7.92 13.51 -5.58
CA VAL A 69 -6.88 13.04 -6.49
C VAL A 69 -7.52 12.25 -7.61
N LYS A 70 -7.44 12.77 -8.83
CA LYS A 70 -8.02 12.13 -10.03
C LYS A 70 -6.93 11.71 -10.98
N SER A 71 -7.03 10.49 -11.48
CA SER A 71 -6.07 9.96 -12.45
C SER A 71 -6.21 10.67 -13.80
N ALA A 72 -5.07 11.03 -14.38
CA ALA A 72 -5.01 11.58 -15.73
C ALA A 72 -4.81 10.50 -16.81
N VAL A 73 -4.55 9.26 -16.39
CA VAL A 73 -4.49 8.08 -17.25
C VAL A 73 -5.89 7.47 -17.33
N PRO A 74 -6.34 7.01 -18.51
CA PRO A 74 -7.68 6.42 -18.66
C PRO A 74 -7.91 5.24 -17.73
N GLU A 75 -9.17 5.10 -17.26
CA GLU A 75 -9.61 3.96 -16.47
C GLU A 75 -9.58 2.67 -17.29
N GLY A 76 -9.36 1.55 -16.61
CA GLY A 76 -9.36 0.23 -17.21
C GLY A 76 -7.98 -0.38 -17.34
N GLU A 77 -7.92 -1.54 -17.98
CA GLU A 77 -6.67 -2.29 -18.17
C GLU A 77 -5.66 -1.50 -19.00
N VAL A 78 -4.41 -1.57 -18.56
CA VAL A 78 -3.27 -0.98 -19.25
C VAL A 78 -2.46 -2.10 -19.90
N PRO A 79 -2.24 -2.06 -21.23
CA PRO A 79 -1.40 -3.05 -21.91
C PRO A 79 0.07 -2.77 -21.64
N TYR A 80 0.66 -3.55 -20.77
CA TYR A 80 2.11 -3.49 -20.50
C TYR A 80 2.68 -4.89 -20.34
N LYS A 81 3.98 -5.04 -20.61
CA LYS A 81 4.70 -6.29 -20.43
C LYS A 81 5.28 -6.33 -19.01
N GLU A 82 4.96 -7.37 -18.26
CA GLU A 82 5.55 -7.58 -16.93
C GLU A 82 7.07 -7.75 -17.01
N ASN A 83 7.77 -7.21 -16.02
CA ASN A 83 9.19 -7.37 -15.90
C ASN A 83 9.53 -8.78 -15.39
N GLU A 84 10.02 -9.63 -16.27
CA GLU A 84 10.34 -11.03 -15.99
C GLU A 84 11.75 -11.24 -15.39
N VAL A 85 12.51 -10.17 -15.27
CA VAL A 85 13.88 -10.24 -14.75
C VAL A 85 13.85 -10.62 -13.26
N PRO A 86 14.79 -11.46 -12.77
CA PRO A 86 14.87 -11.78 -11.34
C PRO A 86 14.97 -10.54 -10.47
N VAL A 87 14.30 -10.56 -9.31
CA VAL A 87 14.30 -9.46 -8.34
C VAL A 87 15.74 -9.08 -7.97
N GLY A 88 16.04 -7.79 -8.02
CA GLY A 88 17.34 -7.24 -7.67
C GLY A 88 18.30 -7.00 -8.83
N THR A 89 17.93 -7.35 -10.09
CA THR A 89 18.76 -7.11 -11.27
C THR A 89 18.40 -5.81 -12.00
N ASP A 90 17.24 -5.74 -12.65
CA ASP A 90 16.83 -4.58 -13.46
C ASP A 90 15.45 -4.00 -13.07
N HIS A 91 14.97 -4.31 -11.86
CA HIS A 91 13.76 -3.70 -11.36
C HIS A 91 14.06 -2.35 -10.73
N THR A 92 13.28 -1.34 -11.10
CA THR A 92 13.14 -0.15 -10.27
C THR A 92 12.11 -0.42 -9.15
N SER A 93 11.90 0.55 -8.29
CA SER A 93 10.95 0.42 -7.18
C SER A 93 10.12 1.69 -7.02
N LEU A 94 8.94 1.56 -6.41
CA LEU A 94 8.13 2.71 -6.06
C LEU A 94 8.86 3.65 -5.08
N ARG A 95 9.75 3.13 -4.25
CA ARG A 95 10.59 3.96 -3.38
C ARG A 95 11.45 4.95 -4.15
N ARG A 96 11.84 4.61 -5.37
CA ARG A 96 12.63 5.47 -6.26
C ARG A 96 11.73 6.31 -7.16
N GLU A 97 10.64 5.73 -7.66
CA GLU A 97 9.83 6.29 -8.74
C GLU A 97 8.62 7.11 -8.25
N TRP A 98 8.28 7.10 -6.97
CA TRP A 98 7.06 7.74 -6.48
C TRP A 98 6.97 9.26 -6.76
N LYS A 99 8.11 9.94 -6.88
CA LYS A 99 8.15 11.37 -7.19
C LYS A 99 7.66 11.68 -8.61
N GLN A 100 7.63 10.68 -9.49
CA GLN A 100 7.15 10.82 -10.87
C GLN A 100 5.63 10.61 -10.98
N LEU A 101 4.97 10.13 -9.92
CA LEU A 101 3.54 9.81 -9.96
C LEU A 101 2.66 11.03 -10.26
N TYR A 102 3.11 12.24 -9.95
CA TYR A 102 2.36 13.46 -10.25
C TYR A 102 2.09 13.65 -11.74
N HIS A 103 2.89 13.07 -12.63
CA HIS A 103 2.65 13.11 -14.08
C HIS A 103 1.34 12.42 -14.49
N PHE A 104 0.86 11.51 -13.66
CA PHE A 104 -0.30 10.65 -13.94
C PHE A 104 -1.57 11.10 -13.22
N ILE A 105 -1.51 12.21 -12.54
CA ILE A 105 -2.63 12.80 -11.76
C ILE A 105 -3.05 14.09 -12.44
N GLN A 106 -4.38 14.33 -12.51
CA GLN A 106 -4.93 15.57 -13.04
C GLN A 106 -4.42 16.77 -12.25
N GLY A 107 -3.93 17.78 -12.96
CA GLY A 107 -3.34 18.95 -12.37
C GLY A 107 -1.87 18.83 -11.96
N GLY A 108 -1.30 17.64 -11.98
CA GLY A 108 0.10 17.40 -11.62
C GLY A 108 1.09 17.91 -12.66
N ASN A 109 0.86 17.59 -13.92
CA ASN A 109 1.65 18.07 -15.05
C ASN A 109 0.77 18.34 -16.28
N ASN A 110 0.41 19.58 -16.48
CA ASN A 110 -0.48 20.00 -17.57
C ASN A 110 0.25 20.17 -18.92
N THR A 111 1.57 20.03 -18.97
CA THR A 111 2.38 20.22 -20.18
C THR A 111 2.51 18.93 -21.01
N LEU A 112 2.20 17.77 -20.41
CA LEU A 112 2.26 16.50 -21.10
C LEU A 112 1.03 16.27 -21.99
N SER A 113 1.26 15.78 -23.20
CA SER A 113 0.19 15.26 -24.04
C SER A 113 -0.35 13.95 -23.45
N ALA A 114 -1.59 13.59 -23.77
CA ALA A 114 -2.19 12.32 -23.32
C ALA A 114 -1.35 11.11 -23.78
N LEU A 115 -0.91 11.11 -25.04
CA LEU A 115 -0.09 10.04 -25.58
C LEU A 115 1.27 9.90 -24.85
N ARG A 116 1.93 11.01 -24.58
CA ARG A 116 3.21 11.00 -23.86
C ARG A 116 3.03 10.49 -22.43
N ARG A 117 1.97 10.91 -21.75
CA ARG A 117 1.64 10.45 -20.41
C ARG A 117 1.39 8.96 -20.34
N GLU A 118 0.61 8.42 -21.27
CA GLU A 118 0.37 6.97 -21.36
C GLU A 118 1.66 6.19 -21.63
N THR A 119 2.49 6.67 -22.51
CA THR A 119 3.79 6.05 -22.83
C THR A 119 4.67 6.02 -21.58
N MET A 120 4.78 7.12 -20.85
CA MET A 120 5.57 7.20 -19.61
C MET A 120 5.00 6.27 -18.53
N PHE A 121 3.67 6.17 -18.43
CA PHE A 121 3.00 5.29 -17.48
C PHE A 121 3.33 3.82 -17.76
N ILE A 122 3.22 3.39 -19.00
CA ILE A 122 3.56 2.02 -19.43
C ILE A 122 5.04 1.72 -19.17
N GLN A 123 5.93 2.64 -19.50
CA GLN A 123 7.36 2.47 -19.25
C GLN A 123 7.68 2.31 -17.77
N MET A 124 7.01 3.08 -16.91
CA MET A 124 7.15 2.93 -15.46
C MET A 124 6.69 1.55 -14.99
N LEU A 125 5.51 1.08 -15.44
CA LEU A 125 4.99 -0.24 -15.08
C LEU A 125 5.93 -1.37 -15.50
N GLU A 126 6.50 -1.28 -16.68
CA GLU A 126 7.41 -2.29 -17.23
C GLU A 126 8.75 -2.34 -16.47
N GLY A 127 9.15 -1.25 -15.83
CA GLY A 127 10.36 -1.19 -15.00
C GLY A 127 10.16 -1.65 -13.56
N LEU A 128 8.94 -1.66 -13.05
CA LEU A 128 8.63 -2.04 -11.66
C LEU A 128 8.57 -3.56 -11.47
N HIS A 129 8.74 -4.00 -10.20
CA HIS A 129 8.36 -5.35 -9.82
C HIS A 129 6.88 -5.58 -10.21
N PRO A 130 6.52 -6.76 -10.76
CA PRO A 130 5.15 -7.02 -11.23
C PRO A 130 4.05 -6.70 -10.21
N LYS A 131 4.28 -6.99 -8.94
CA LYS A 131 3.32 -6.68 -7.87
C LYS A 131 3.23 -5.18 -7.53
N GLU A 132 4.32 -4.43 -7.67
CA GLU A 132 4.27 -2.96 -7.54
C GLU A 132 3.56 -2.33 -8.74
N ALA A 133 3.79 -2.84 -9.95
CA ALA A 133 3.07 -2.42 -11.15
C ALA A 133 1.56 -2.66 -11.01
N GLU A 134 1.17 -3.81 -10.46
CA GLU A 134 -0.23 -4.13 -10.16
C GLU A 134 -0.84 -3.11 -9.19
N ILE A 135 -0.12 -2.74 -8.13
CA ILE A 135 -0.58 -1.71 -7.18
C ILE A 135 -0.86 -0.39 -7.89
N ILE A 136 0.02 0.05 -8.76
CA ILE A 136 -0.18 1.30 -9.50
C ILE A 136 -1.41 1.22 -10.41
N CYS A 137 -1.62 0.09 -11.08
CA CYS A 137 -2.84 -0.12 -11.86
C CYS A 137 -4.10 -0.08 -11.01
N LEU A 138 -4.07 -0.64 -9.81
CA LEU A 138 -5.20 -0.62 -8.88
C LEU A 138 -5.49 0.80 -8.37
N VAL A 139 -4.47 1.53 -7.89
CA VAL A 139 -4.68 2.88 -7.36
C VAL A 139 -5.08 3.89 -8.43
N LYS A 140 -4.64 3.68 -9.66
CA LYS A 140 -5.07 4.49 -10.82
C LYS A 140 -6.60 4.49 -10.93
N ASP A 141 -7.23 3.36 -10.73
CA ASP A 141 -8.68 3.17 -10.80
C ASP A 141 -9.35 3.19 -9.40
N LYS A 142 -8.59 3.53 -8.34
CA LYS A 142 -9.04 3.56 -6.95
C LYS A 142 -9.60 2.21 -6.45
N ARG A 143 -8.98 1.11 -6.88
CA ARG A 143 -9.41 -0.26 -6.61
C ARG A 143 -8.46 -1.07 -5.72
N LEU A 144 -7.62 -0.40 -4.96
CA LEU A 144 -6.66 -1.08 -4.07
C LEU A 144 -7.35 -2.02 -3.09
N THR A 145 -8.53 -1.65 -2.59
CA THR A 145 -9.32 -2.45 -1.65
C THR A 145 -9.86 -3.75 -2.25
N ASP A 146 -9.90 -3.87 -3.57
CA ASP A 146 -10.31 -5.12 -4.23
C ASP A 146 -9.31 -6.26 -3.98
N VAL A 147 -8.05 -5.93 -3.75
CA VAL A 147 -6.96 -6.89 -3.55
C VAL A 147 -6.43 -6.87 -2.11
N TYR A 148 -6.25 -5.69 -1.54
CA TYR A 148 -5.71 -5.51 -0.20
C TYR A 148 -6.81 -5.08 0.77
N LYS A 149 -6.93 -5.78 1.90
CA LYS A 149 -7.95 -5.54 2.93
C LYS A 149 -7.57 -4.32 3.80
N LEU A 150 -7.50 -3.18 3.17
CA LEU A 150 -7.24 -1.89 3.80
C LEU A 150 -8.35 -0.92 3.43
N THR A 151 -8.83 -0.18 4.42
CA THR A 151 -9.89 0.82 4.23
C THR A 151 -9.35 2.23 4.45
N TYR A 152 -10.10 3.22 4.00
CA TYR A 152 -9.80 4.63 4.26
C TYR A 152 -9.62 4.91 5.77
N ASP A 153 -10.49 4.34 6.62
CA ASP A 153 -10.42 4.53 8.07
C ASP A 153 -9.11 4.03 8.67
N VAL A 154 -8.61 2.88 8.19
CA VAL A 154 -7.32 2.31 8.63
C VAL A 154 -6.17 3.25 8.27
N VAL A 155 -6.15 3.73 7.04
CA VAL A 155 -5.09 4.64 6.56
C VAL A 155 -5.15 5.98 7.30
N LYS A 156 -6.34 6.52 7.49
CA LYS A 156 -6.55 7.76 8.22
C LYS A 156 -6.08 7.68 9.68
N GLU A 157 -6.33 6.57 10.34
CA GLU A 157 -5.87 6.33 11.71
C GLU A 157 -4.36 6.13 11.78
N ALA A 158 -3.78 5.43 10.80
CA ALA A 158 -2.34 5.21 10.72
C ALA A 158 -1.55 6.51 10.49
N TYR A 159 -2.10 7.40 9.68
CA TYR A 159 -1.45 8.64 9.27
C TYR A 159 -2.33 9.87 9.54
N PRO A 160 -2.51 10.25 10.81
CA PRO A 160 -3.40 11.37 11.18
C PRO A 160 -2.89 12.74 10.74
N ASP A 161 -1.62 12.84 10.35
CA ASP A 161 -0.99 14.05 9.83
C ASP A 161 -1.30 14.31 8.35
N ILE A 162 -1.80 13.32 7.61
CA ILE A 162 -2.18 13.50 6.20
C ILE A 162 -3.45 14.36 6.13
N GLN A 163 -3.36 15.44 5.37
CA GLN A 163 -4.53 16.25 5.05
C GLN A 163 -5.25 15.65 3.84
N TRP A 164 -6.47 15.19 4.04
CA TRP A 164 -7.30 14.61 3.00
C TRP A 164 -8.15 15.68 2.31
N GLY A 165 -8.27 15.57 1.00
CA GLY A 165 -9.01 16.53 0.18
C GLY A 165 -8.17 17.73 -0.26
N GLY A 166 -8.75 18.54 -1.18
CA GLY A 166 -8.13 19.78 -1.65
C GLY A 166 -6.92 19.63 -2.56
N ARG A 167 -6.75 18.49 -3.21
CA ARG A 167 -5.62 18.19 -4.11
C ARG A 167 -5.93 18.33 -5.60
N SER A 168 -7.13 18.67 -5.93
CA SER A 168 -7.53 18.91 -7.32
C SER A 168 -7.28 20.35 -7.75
#